data_2886cef51ef4c9ebcc339e4ad6267652
#
_entry.id   2886cef51ef4c9ebcc339e4ad6267652
#
_cell.length_a   1.000
_cell.length_b   1.000
_cell.length_c   1.000
_cell.angle_alpha   90.00
_cell.angle_beta   90.00
_cell.angle_gamma   90.00
#
_symmetry.space_group_name_H-M   'P 1'
#
loop_
_entity.id
_entity.type
_entity.pdbx_description
1 polymer ?
#
loop_
_entity_poly.entity_id
_entity_poly.type
_entity_poly.pdbx_seq_one_letter_code
_entity_poly.pdbx_strand_id
1 'polypeptide(L)'
;MANSVAEQLTRILDEYGDEVKQVARKDAQKAGRDTAKDLRNVSPKKSGDYASGWGTKQVDADTVTVYNRKMPGLTHLLEKGHLIRNKKGTYGRAPAHPHIAPVEAKQVQQFIDNVERDLQR
;
A
#
# COMPACT_ATOMS: atom_id res chain seq x y z
N MET A 1 0.10 -16.78 -26.50
CA MET A 1 0.83 -16.09 -25.43
C MET A 1 -0.11 -15.71 -24.30
N ALA A 2 0.26 -16.06 -23.09
CA ALA A 2 -0.49 -15.60 -21.95
C ALA A 2 -0.26 -14.09 -21.74
N ASN A 3 -1.32 -13.29 -21.71
CA ASN A 3 -1.23 -11.88 -21.37
C ASN A 3 -1.01 -11.73 -19.88
N SER A 4 -0.29 -10.70 -19.47
CA SER A 4 -0.17 -10.36 -18.05
C SER A 4 -1.53 -9.96 -17.49
N VAL A 5 -1.68 -10.00 -16.17
CA VAL A 5 -2.89 -9.54 -15.49
C VAL A 5 -3.15 -8.06 -15.82
N ALA A 6 -2.08 -7.25 -15.86
CA ALA A 6 -2.20 -5.84 -16.19
C ALA A 6 -2.74 -5.62 -17.62
N GLU A 7 -2.28 -6.40 -18.58
CA GLU A 7 -2.77 -6.33 -19.96
C GLU A 7 -4.23 -6.72 -20.08
N GLN A 8 -4.63 -7.79 -19.39
CA GLN A 8 -6.02 -8.24 -19.36
C GLN A 8 -6.92 -7.19 -18.73
N LEU A 9 -6.47 -6.59 -17.64
CA LEU A 9 -7.22 -5.54 -16.94
C LEU A 9 -7.39 -4.31 -17.84
N THR A 10 -6.33 -3.89 -18.54
CA THR A 10 -6.38 -2.77 -19.47
C THR A 10 -7.41 -3.03 -20.58
N ARG A 11 -7.40 -4.24 -21.13
CA ARG A 11 -8.36 -4.62 -22.15
C ARG A 11 -9.80 -4.56 -21.65
N ILE A 12 -10.06 -5.08 -20.47
CA ILE A 12 -11.39 -5.04 -19.86
C ILE A 12 -11.84 -3.60 -19.66
N LEU A 13 -10.96 -2.73 -19.13
CA LEU A 13 -11.28 -1.33 -18.94
C LEU A 13 -11.59 -0.62 -20.26
N ASP A 14 -10.86 -0.91 -21.31
CA ASP A 14 -11.11 -0.35 -22.64
C ASP A 14 -12.45 -0.80 -23.21
N GLU A 15 -12.82 -2.07 -22.99
CA GLU A 15 -14.09 -2.62 -23.47
C GLU A 15 -15.30 -2.07 -22.74
N TYR A 16 -15.19 -1.86 -21.43
CA TYR A 16 -16.33 -1.44 -20.60
C TYR A 16 -16.45 0.06 -20.43
N GLY A 17 -15.48 0.83 -20.93
CA GLY A 17 -15.58 2.28 -21.02
C GLY A 17 -15.35 3.04 -19.72
N ASP A 18 -15.75 4.32 -19.73
CA ASP A 18 -15.39 5.28 -18.69
C ASP A 18 -16.03 5.01 -17.34
N GLU A 19 -17.22 4.43 -17.32
CA GLU A 19 -17.93 4.13 -16.07
C GLU A 19 -17.15 3.16 -15.18
N VAL A 20 -16.62 2.08 -15.78
CA VAL A 20 -15.79 1.11 -15.06
C VAL A 20 -14.51 1.76 -14.57
N LYS A 21 -13.88 2.59 -15.40
CA LYS A 21 -12.67 3.33 -15.01
C LYS A 21 -12.92 4.22 -13.80
N GLN A 22 -14.04 4.95 -13.81
CA GLN A 22 -14.37 5.84 -12.70
C GLN A 22 -14.62 5.08 -11.40
N VAL A 23 -15.31 3.95 -11.46
CA VAL A 23 -15.53 3.10 -10.29
C VAL A 23 -14.21 2.59 -9.75
N ALA A 24 -13.34 2.06 -10.62
CA ALA A 24 -12.04 1.54 -10.21
C ALA A 24 -11.16 2.64 -9.59
N ARG A 25 -11.15 3.84 -10.19
CA ARG A 25 -10.38 4.98 -9.67
C ARG A 25 -10.88 5.43 -8.30
N LYS A 26 -12.18 5.51 -8.12
CA LYS A 26 -12.78 5.88 -6.85
C LYS A 26 -12.44 4.87 -5.76
N ASP A 27 -12.58 3.59 -6.07
CA ASP A 27 -12.28 2.53 -5.12
C ASP A 27 -10.77 2.42 -4.84
N ALA A 28 -9.91 2.76 -5.81
CA ALA A 28 -8.47 2.84 -5.59
C ALA A 28 -8.09 3.97 -4.64
N GLN A 29 -8.73 5.13 -4.76
CA GLN A 29 -8.51 6.25 -3.84
C GLN A 29 -8.93 5.88 -2.42
N LYS A 30 -10.08 5.21 -2.28
CA LYS A 30 -10.54 4.71 -0.99
C LYS A 30 -9.56 3.70 -0.41
N ALA A 31 -9.10 2.75 -1.23
CA ALA A 31 -8.13 1.75 -0.79
C ALA A 31 -6.83 2.40 -0.31
N GLY A 32 -6.37 3.44 -0.99
CA GLY A 32 -5.18 4.20 -0.57
C GLY A 32 -5.38 4.85 0.79
N ARG A 33 -6.49 5.54 0.98
CA ARG A 33 -6.80 6.17 2.27
C ARG A 33 -6.93 5.15 3.40
N ASP A 34 -7.62 4.06 3.15
CA ASP A 34 -7.82 3.00 4.15
C ASP A 34 -6.50 2.31 4.48
N THR A 35 -5.65 2.11 3.49
CA THR A 35 -4.30 1.54 3.69
C THR A 35 -3.46 2.46 4.58
N ALA A 36 -3.42 3.76 4.29
CA ALA A 36 -2.69 4.72 5.11
C ALA A 36 -3.23 4.75 6.54
N LYS A 37 -4.54 4.70 6.72
CA LYS A 37 -5.17 4.66 8.03
C LYS A 37 -4.78 3.41 8.80
N ASP A 38 -4.85 2.24 8.17
CA ASP A 38 -4.46 0.97 8.81
C ASP A 38 -2.97 0.99 9.19
N LEU A 39 -2.12 1.50 8.30
CA LEU A 39 -0.69 1.61 8.59
C LEU A 39 -0.41 2.54 9.75
N ARG A 40 -1.12 3.66 9.87
CA ARG A 40 -1.00 4.53 11.05
C ARG A 40 -1.36 3.79 12.34
N ASN A 41 -2.35 2.90 12.28
CA ASN A 41 -2.80 2.16 13.46
C ASN A 41 -1.87 1.01 13.85
N VAL A 42 -1.27 0.32 12.89
CA VAL A 42 -0.49 -0.90 13.16
C VAL A 42 1.01 -0.70 13.14
N SER A 43 1.51 0.43 12.67
CA SER A 43 2.95 0.68 12.62
C SER A 43 3.55 0.82 14.03
N PRO A 44 4.82 0.41 14.23
CA PRO A 44 5.48 0.61 15.51
C PRO A 44 5.46 2.09 15.93
N LYS A 45 5.20 2.35 17.22
CA LYS A 45 4.92 3.70 17.72
C LYS A 45 5.90 4.17 18.79
N LYS A 46 7.18 3.97 18.56
CA LYS A 46 8.18 4.38 19.56
C LYS A 46 8.09 5.87 19.91
N SER A 47 8.11 6.75 18.88
CA SER A 47 7.90 8.19 19.06
C SER A 47 6.56 8.67 18.48
N GLY A 48 5.91 7.84 17.69
CA GLY A 48 4.71 8.20 16.94
C GLY A 48 4.97 8.85 15.59
N ASP A 49 6.19 9.30 15.32
CA ASP A 49 6.50 10.00 14.07
C ASP A 49 6.38 9.09 12.85
N TYR A 50 6.91 7.87 12.94
CA TYR A 50 6.78 6.92 11.85
C TYR A 50 5.32 6.58 11.59
N ALA A 51 4.60 6.16 12.62
CA ALA A 51 3.20 5.75 12.48
C ALA A 51 2.33 6.88 11.93
N SER A 52 2.53 8.10 12.37
CA SER A 52 1.74 9.26 11.91
C SER A 52 2.15 9.77 10.53
N GLY A 53 3.27 9.30 9.99
CA GLY A 53 3.80 9.77 8.72
C GLY A 53 3.15 9.17 7.47
N TRP A 54 2.30 8.16 7.60
CA TRP A 54 1.66 7.54 6.46
C TRP A 54 0.66 8.47 5.77
N GLY A 55 0.75 8.54 4.46
CA GLY A 55 -0.13 9.36 3.64
C GLY A 55 -0.25 8.80 2.23
N THR A 56 -1.02 9.49 1.42
CA THR A 56 -1.27 9.07 0.04
C THR A 56 -0.92 10.20 -0.93
N LYS A 57 -0.59 9.80 -2.17
CA LYS A 57 -0.35 10.73 -3.25
C LYS A 57 -0.97 10.18 -4.53
N GLN A 58 -1.78 10.99 -5.20
CA GLN A 58 -2.28 10.67 -6.52
C GLN A 58 -1.17 10.95 -7.53
N VAL A 59 -0.62 9.92 -8.15
CA VAL A 59 0.48 10.05 -9.12
C VAL A 59 -0.06 10.38 -10.50
N ASP A 60 -1.08 9.66 -10.93
CA ASP A 60 -1.82 9.90 -12.16
C ASP A 60 -3.27 9.46 -11.96
N ALA A 61 -4.07 9.47 -13.04
CA ALA A 61 -5.49 9.13 -12.94
C ALA A 61 -5.74 7.72 -12.39
N ASP A 62 -4.80 6.80 -12.59
CA ASP A 62 -4.98 5.38 -12.28
C ASP A 62 -4.10 4.90 -11.13
N THR A 63 -3.25 5.75 -10.55
CA THR A 63 -2.26 5.32 -9.58
C THR A 63 -2.29 6.17 -8.31
N VAL A 64 -2.49 5.51 -7.19
CA VAL A 64 -2.39 6.11 -5.85
C VAL A 64 -1.23 5.44 -5.13
N THR A 65 -0.30 6.23 -4.62
CA THR A 65 0.82 5.72 -3.83
C THR A 65 0.59 5.99 -2.35
N VAL A 66 0.80 4.97 -1.54
CA VAL A 66 0.83 5.08 -0.08
C VAL A 66 2.29 5.10 0.36
N TYR A 67 2.67 6.10 1.13
CA TYR A 67 4.08 6.27 1.51
C TYR A 67 4.21 6.93 2.88
N ASN A 68 5.38 6.80 3.49
CA ASN A 68 5.66 7.45 4.76
C ASN A 68 6.39 8.77 4.49
N ARG A 69 5.75 9.88 4.86
CA ARG A 69 6.26 11.23 4.60
C ARG A 69 7.37 11.65 5.55
N LYS A 70 7.29 11.19 6.80
CA LYS A 70 8.19 11.65 7.86
C LYS A 70 9.48 10.84 7.93
N MET A 71 9.37 9.52 7.80
CA MET A 71 10.50 8.63 8.00
C MET A 71 10.51 7.50 6.96
N PRO A 72 10.62 7.84 5.67
CA PRO A 72 10.52 6.82 4.60
C PRO A 72 11.63 5.76 4.66
N GLY A 73 12.81 6.10 5.16
CA GLY A 73 13.92 5.16 5.29
C GLY A 73 13.71 4.06 6.31
N LEU A 74 12.73 4.20 7.22
CA LEU A 74 12.46 3.17 8.21
C LEU A 74 11.58 2.03 7.71
N THR A 75 10.89 2.19 6.58
CA THR A 75 9.92 1.18 6.11
C THR A 75 10.53 -0.19 5.94
N HIS A 76 11.63 -0.28 5.19
CA HIS A 76 12.33 -1.56 4.97
C HIS A 76 12.93 -2.13 6.24
N LEU A 77 13.54 -1.27 7.05
CA LEU A 77 14.22 -1.68 8.27
C LEU A 77 13.25 -2.29 9.27
N LEU A 78 12.08 -1.67 9.43
CA LEU A 78 11.07 -2.16 10.35
C LEU A 78 10.36 -3.41 9.82
N GLU A 79 10.07 -3.45 8.52
CA GLU A 79 9.34 -4.59 7.94
C GLU A 79 10.15 -5.89 8.00
N LYS A 80 11.45 -5.82 7.72
CA LYS A 80 12.32 -6.99 7.58
C LYS A 80 13.35 -7.15 8.68
N GLY A 81 13.48 -6.16 9.57
CA GLY A 81 14.57 -6.11 10.53
C GLY A 81 15.88 -5.68 9.87
N HIS A 82 16.91 -5.48 10.66
CA HIS A 82 18.21 -5.06 10.15
C HIS A 82 19.32 -5.38 11.14
N LEU A 83 20.55 -5.46 10.62
CA LEU A 83 21.73 -5.59 11.46
C LEU A 83 22.01 -4.28 12.18
N ILE A 84 22.33 -4.38 13.48
CA ILE A 84 22.73 -3.22 14.28
C ILE A 84 24.25 -3.08 14.17
N ARG A 85 24.72 -2.00 13.55
CA ARG A 85 26.13 -1.74 13.31
C ARG A 85 26.54 -0.36 13.76
N ASN A 86 27.79 -0.26 14.24
CA ASN A 86 28.44 1.03 14.46
C ASN A 86 29.92 0.92 14.09
N LYS A 87 30.71 1.97 14.40
CA LYS A 87 32.14 1.98 14.08
C LYS A 87 32.94 0.88 14.77
N LYS A 88 32.42 0.30 15.85
CA LYS A 88 33.10 -0.73 16.64
C LYS A 88 32.70 -2.16 16.26
N GLY A 89 31.73 -2.35 15.35
CA GLY A 89 31.34 -3.68 14.88
C GLY A 89 29.85 -3.88 14.78
N THR A 90 29.42 -5.14 14.72
CA THR A 90 28.04 -5.56 14.64
C THR A 90 27.56 -6.06 16.00
N TYR A 91 26.42 -5.53 16.49
CA TYR A 91 25.88 -5.81 17.82
C TYR A 91 24.58 -6.61 17.79
N GLY A 92 24.36 -7.40 16.77
CA GLY A 92 23.17 -8.20 16.66
C GLY A 92 22.21 -7.65 15.60
N ARG A 93 20.94 -8.01 15.71
CA ARG A 93 19.95 -7.69 14.71
C ARG A 93 18.69 -7.16 15.38
N ALA A 94 18.19 -6.02 14.89
CA ALA A 94 16.87 -5.53 15.26
C ALA A 94 15.80 -6.46 14.67
N PRO A 95 14.78 -6.87 15.44
CA PRO A 95 13.76 -7.79 14.94
C PRO A 95 12.89 -7.16 13.87
N ALA A 96 12.31 -7.98 13.00
CA ALA A 96 11.33 -7.55 12.04
C ALA A 96 10.00 -7.23 12.74
N HIS A 97 9.32 -6.20 12.26
CA HIS A 97 7.95 -5.86 12.67
C HIS A 97 7.08 -5.78 11.42
N PRO A 98 6.66 -6.93 10.85
CA PRO A 98 5.86 -6.93 9.64
C PRO A 98 4.54 -6.19 9.87
N HIS A 99 4.33 -5.11 9.15
CA HIS A 99 3.11 -4.31 9.25
C HIS A 99 2.58 -3.92 7.86
N ILE A 100 3.45 -3.80 6.87
CA ILE A 100 3.06 -3.41 5.51
C ILE A 100 2.39 -4.58 4.79
N ALA A 101 3.02 -5.76 4.78
CA ALA A 101 2.50 -6.91 4.06
C ALA A 101 1.10 -7.35 4.52
N PRO A 102 0.79 -7.45 5.83
CA PRO A 102 -0.56 -7.78 6.26
C PRO A 102 -1.61 -6.74 5.86
N VAL A 103 -1.29 -5.45 5.96
CA VAL A 103 -2.21 -4.38 5.57
C VAL A 103 -2.43 -4.39 4.07
N GLU A 104 -1.36 -4.55 3.29
CA GLU A 104 -1.44 -4.64 1.84
C GLU A 104 -2.36 -5.77 1.40
N ALA A 105 -2.17 -6.97 1.94
CA ALA A 105 -2.99 -8.13 1.59
C ALA A 105 -4.48 -7.88 1.89
N LYS A 106 -4.77 -7.33 3.06
CA LYS A 106 -6.15 -6.99 3.46
C LYS A 106 -6.76 -5.96 2.52
N GLN A 107 -6.04 -4.89 2.23
CA GLN A 107 -6.58 -3.77 1.46
C GLN A 107 -6.69 -4.09 -0.03
N VAL A 108 -5.81 -4.92 -0.58
CA VAL A 108 -5.96 -5.40 -1.96
C VAL A 108 -7.24 -6.21 -2.10
N GLN A 109 -7.50 -7.13 -1.16
CA GLN A 109 -8.72 -7.93 -1.19
C GLN A 109 -9.95 -7.03 -1.01
N GLN A 110 -9.90 -6.07 -0.11
CA GLN A 110 -10.99 -5.12 0.11
C GLN A 110 -11.26 -4.28 -1.15
N PHE A 111 -10.21 -3.87 -1.85
CA PHE A 111 -10.34 -3.14 -3.12
C PHE A 111 -11.05 -3.98 -4.17
N ILE A 112 -10.65 -5.24 -4.33
CA ILE A 112 -11.29 -6.16 -5.28
C ILE A 112 -12.77 -6.31 -4.95
N ASP A 113 -13.10 -6.55 -3.68
CA ASP A 113 -14.47 -6.71 -3.23
C ASP A 113 -15.31 -5.46 -3.49
N ASN A 114 -14.76 -4.29 -3.25
CA ASN A 114 -15.44 -3.02 -3.47
C ASN A 114 -15.72 -2.78 -4.96
N VAL A 115 -14.74 -3.05 -5.82
CA VAL A 115 -14.93 -2.90 -7.27
C VAL A 115 -16.01 -3.83 -7.77
N GLU A 116 -15.97 -5.10 -7.37
CA GLU A 116 -16.99 -6.08 -7.75
C GLU A 116 -18.39 -5.63 -7.32
N ARG A 117 -18.53 -5.19 -6.07
CA ARG A 117 -19.81 -4.71 -5.54
C ARG A 117 -20.29 -3.48 -6.32
N ASP A 118 -19.42 -2.52 -6.56
CA ASP A 118 -19.81 -1.26 -7.19
C ASP A 118 -20.12 -1.42 -8.68
N LEU A 119 -19.57 -2.43 -9.33
CA LEU A 119 -19.87 -2.75 -10.73
C LEU A 119 -21.14 -3.57 -10.92
N GLN A 120 -21.67 -4.20 -9.87
CA GLN A 120 -22.86 -5.05 -9.94
C GLN A 120 -24.16 -4.30 -9.80
N ARG A 121 -24.14 -3.00 -9.71
CA ARG A 121 -25.34 -2.17 -9.59
C ARG A 121 -26.11 -2.08 -10.90
#